data_46395ed76f7ac702d45588491db5bde9
#
_entry.id   46395ed76f7ac702d45588491db5bde9
#
_cell.length_a   1.000
_cell.length_b   1.000
_cell.length_c   1.000
_cell.angle_alpha   90.00
_cell.angle_beta   90.00
_cell.angle_gamma   90.00
#
_symmetry.space_group_name_H-M   'P 1'
#
loop_
_entity.id
_entity.type
_entity.pdbx_description
1 polymer ?
#
loop_
_entity_poly.entity_id
_entity_poly.type
_entity_poly.pdbx_seq_one_letter_code
_entity_poly.pdbx_strand_id
1 'polypeptide(L)'
;MYDLGKIVDNVEFIASADYTYDLIDRNRLVQTGTPLPSPLATEEGESEGIYLPSTYYSPFQIENKPLSLLTQLNAESLFETRSFRHKVIYGLSWKRTKNYGEGVMVDMTRPPYPGNNEYVRPVPNRSIPALSVGAAYAEEQLKHSNRWFDFELNAGVRFTQMFNLDTKYTELRKLQVEPRINAALSFNIDLAGGKSLRNMFRFGFGQENKLPTLDYIYPDRVYKDMIVLNAYTKQDDPFNHLITYTKIYDVTNNSLRPNRNTKYEAGWDVEYEGYSLSLTFFKEHSDRGFESVAEYSPVRYTRYVDPIDGQPIVGRRPEKEDMWRTRMPRSWIWTSYATA
;
A
#
# COMPACT_ATOMS: atom_id res chain seq x y z
N MET A 1 -34.72 14.20 30.43
CA MET A 1 -33.38 14.74 30.15
C MET A 1 -32.44 13.95 31.03
N TYR A 2 -31.73 12.98 30.47
CA TYR A 2 -30.73 12.22 31.23
C TYR A 2 -29.53 13.16 31.46
N ASP A 3 -29.14 13.30 32.73
CA ASP A 3 -27.97 14.08 33.12
C ASP A 3 -26.69 13.31 32.68
N LEU A 4 -26.25 13.53 31.46
CA LEU A 4 -25.03 12.95 30.90
C LEU A 4 -23.79 13.33 31.70
N GLY A 5 -23.82 14.44 32.45
CA GLY A 5 -22.72 14.93 33.27
C GLY A 5 -22.31 14.05 34.45
N LYS A 6 -23.05 12.93 34.72
CA LYS A 6 -22.64 11.91 35.68
C LYS A 6 -21.86 10.74 35.08
N ILE A 7 -21.88 10.59 33.74
CA ILE A 7 -21.30 9.43 33.06
C ILE A 7 -20.18 9.88 32.11
N VAL A 8 -20.33 11.05 31.48
CA VAL A 8 -19.40 11.57 30.50
C VAL A 8 -19.05 13.01 30.87
N ASP A 9 -17.77 13.29 31.08
CA ASP A 9 -17.26 14.62 31.45
C ASP A 9 -16.94 15.47 30.24
N ASN A 10 -16.49 14.85 29.15
CA ASN A 10 -16.14 15.55 27.92
C ASN A 10 -16.51 14.73 26.68
N VAL A 11 -17.01 15.42 25.67
CA VAL A 11 -17.27 14.85 24.33
C VAL A 11 -16.63 15.76 23.28
N GLU A 12 -15.83 15.17 22.43
CA GLU A 12 -15.18 15.84 21.33
C GLU A 12 -15.59 15.22 20.00
N PHE A 13 -16.00 16.04 19.06
CA PHE A 13 -16.28 15.63 17.69
C PHE A 13 -15.28 16.30 16.76
N ILE A 14 -14.60 15.50 15.96
CA ILE A 14 -13.62 15.95 14.97
C ILE A 14 -14.13 15.53 13.59
N ALA A 15 -14.17 16.48 12.66
CA ALA A 15 -14.41 16.22 11.26
C ALA A 15 -13.36 16.95 10.43
N SER A 16 -12.72 16.24 9.50
CA SER A 16 -11.78 16.84 8.58
C SER A 16 -11.99 16.30 7.17
N ALA A 17 -11.76 17.19 6.20
CA ALA A 17 -11.71 16.86 4.78
C ALA A 17 -10.39 17.40 4.23
N ASP A 18 -9.62 16.53 3.63
CA ASP A 18 -8.35 16.86 3.00
C ASP A 18 -8.46 16.52 1.52
N TYR A 19 -8.22 17.52 0.67
CA TYR A 19 -8.25 17.39 -0.78
C TYR A 19 -6.98 17.99 -1.36
N THR A 20 -6.29 17.20 -2.17
CA THR A 20 -5.08 17.62 -2.87
C THR A 20 -5.31 17.52 -4.38
N TYR A 21 -4.74 18.44 -5.11
CA TYR A 21 -4.61 18.38 -6.57
C TYR A 21 -3.14 18.32 -6.92
N ASP A 22 -2.72 17.25 -7.57
CA ASP A 22 -1.35 17.05 -8.03
C ASP A 22 -1.38 16.69 -9.51
N LEU A 23 -0.62 17.46 -10.31
CA LEU A 23 -0.50 17.27 -11.75
C LEU A 23 0.97 17.27 -12.14
N ILE A 24 1.41 16.16 -12.70
CA ILE A 24 2.67 16.06 -13.45
C ILE A 24 2.31 16.14 -14.92
N ASP A 25 2.79 17.15 -15.61
CA ASP A 25 2.65 17.32 -17.06
C ASP A 25 4.03 17.46 -17.68
N ARG A 26 4.34 16.57 -18.59
CA ARG A 26 5.65 16.51 -19.25
C ARG A 26 5.47 16.27 -20.74
N ASN A 27 6.26 16.97 -21.54
CA ASN A 27 6.42 16.69 -22.96
C ASN A 27 7.89 16.40 -23.21
N ARG A 28 8.22 15.11 -23.34
CA ARG A 28 9.61 14.65 -23.43
C ARG A 28 10.00 14.38 -24.87
N LEU A 29 11.17 14.87 -25.30
CA LEU A 29 11.79 14.42 -26.54
C LEU A 29 12.36 13.01 -26.34
N VAL A 30 11.88 12.06 -27.13
CA VAL A 30 12.37 10.67 -27.18
C VAL A 30 13.18 10.49 -28.46
N GLN A 31 14.39 9.94 -28.30
CA GLN A 31 15.31 9.61 -29.43
C GLN A 31 15.79 8.18 -29.23
N THR A 32 15.46 7.31 -30.17
CA THR A 32 15.79 5.87 -30.11
C THR A 32 16.89 5.47 -31.10
N GLY A 33 17.30 6.40 -32.00
CA GLY A 33 18.24 6.14 -33.05
C GLY A 33 17.69 5.31 -34.22
N THR A 34 16.81 4.35 -33.91
CA THR A 34 16.11 3.50 -34.89
C THR A 34 14.63 3.40 -34.52
N PRO A 35 13.73 3.23 -35.50
CA PRO A 35 12.33 2.93 -35.20
C PRO A 35 12.18 1.66 -34.37
N LEU A 36 11.34 1.71 -33.34
CA LEU A 36 11.11 0.59 -32.43
C LEU A 36 9.69 0.06 -32.57
N PRO A 37 9.49 -1.28 -32.51
CA PRO A 37 8.18 -1.87 -32.47
C PRO A 37 7.49 -1.51 -31.14
N SER A 38 6.21 -1.09 -31.21
CA SER A 38 5.40 -0.73 -30.06
C SER A 38 4.05 -1.41 -30.09
N PRO A 39 3.65 -2.11 -29.02
CA PRO A 39 2.31 -2.68 -28.89
C PRO A 39 1.30 -1.58 -28.60
N LEU A 40 0.04 -1.77 -29.07
CA LEU A 40 -1.08 -0.85 -28.79
C LEU A 40 -2.22 -1.54 -28.03
N ALA A 41 -2.12 -2.85 -27.74
CA ALA A 41 -3.20 -3.59 -27.11
C ALA A 41 -3.38 -3.21 -25.63
N THR A 42 -4.61 -3.02 -25.22
CA THR A 42 -5.06 -2.91 -23.82
C THR A 42 -5.76 -4.18 -23.35
N GLU A 43 -6.04 -5.11 -24.28
CA GLU A 43 -6.66 -6.41 -24.04
C GLU A 43 -5.67 -7.55 -24.34
N GLU A 44 -5.90 -8.73 -23.73
CA GLU A 44 -5.09 -9.91 -23.96
C GLU A 44 -5.35 -10.49 -25.35
N GLY A 45 -4.29 -10.83 -26.07
CA GLY A 45 -4.39 -11.45 -27.40
C GLY A 45 -3.45 -10.85 -28.42
N GLU A 46 -3.64 -11.26 -29.67
CA GLU A 46 -2.92 -10.71 -30.83
C GLU A 46 -3.56 -9.42 -31.31
N SER A 47 -2.74 -8.45 -31.63
CA SER A 47 -3.13 -7.15 -32.16
C SER A 47 -2.09 -6.57 -33.08
N GLU A 48 -2.52 -5.66 -33.96
CA GLU A 48 -1.57 -4.85 -34.73
C GLU A 48 -0.86 -3.87 -33.81
N GLY A 49 0.45 -3.78 -33.94
CA GLY A 49 1.30 -2.77 -33.33
C GLY A 49 1.74 -1.72 -34.35
N ILE A 50 2.58 -0.81 -33.90
CA ILE A 50 3.16 0.24 -34.75
C ILE A 50 4.68 0.26 -34.63
N TYR A 51 5.35 0.88 -35.59
CA TYR A 51 6.73 1.27 -35.49
C TYR A 51 6.83 2.73 -35.08
N LEU A 52 7.41 3.00 -33.92
CA LEU A 52 7.63 4.35 -33.43
C LEU A 52 8.69 5.05 -34.29
N PRO A 53 8.51 6.34 -34.59
CA PRO A 53 9.58 7.14 -35.21
C PRO A 53 10.82 7.13 -34.34
N SER A 54 12.01 7.28 -34.97
CA SER A 54 13.29 7.37 -34.23
C SER A 54 13.39 8.61 -33.33
N THR A 55 12.55 9.62 -33.58
CA THR A 55 12.48 10.85 -32.79
C THR A 55 11.07 11.37 -32.75
N TYR A 56 10.55 11.62 -31.53
CA TYR A 56 9.20 12.19 -31.32
C TYR A 56 9.09 12.87 -29.95
N TYR A 57 8.06 13.73 -29.82
CA TYR A 57 7.67 14.25 -28.51
C TYR A 57 6.60 13.34 -27.89
N SER A 58 6.85 12.92 -26.65
CA SER A 58 5.94 12.09 -25.86
C SER A 58 5.21 12.94 -24.83
N PRO A 59 3.88 13.15 -24.97
CA PRO A 59 3.08 13.72 -23.90
C PRO A 59 2.86 12.68 -22.80
N PHE A 60 3.08 13.07 -21.56
CA PHE A 60 2.92 12.23 -20.39
C PHE A 60 2.33 13.05 -19.26
N GLN A 61 1.24 12.59 -18.69
CA GLN A 61 0.58 13.25 -17.57
C GLN A 61 0.24 12.24 -16.47
N ILE A 62 0.37 12.69 -15.21
CA ILE A 62 -0.17 11.99 -14.05
C ILE A 62 -1.04 13.00 -13.29
N GLU A 63 -2.31 12.69 -13.16
CA GLU A 63 -3.24 13.52 -12.40
C GLU A 63 -3.75 12.77 -11.18
N ASN A 64 -3.53 13.36 -9.99
CA ASN A 64 -4.04 12.86 -8.73
C ASN A 64 -4.96 13.89 -8.07
N LYS A 65 -6.09 13.41 -7.57
CA LYS A 65 -7.09 14.19 -6.82
C LYS A 65 -7.56 13.40 -5.61
N PRO A 66 -6.64 13.09 -4.66
CA PRO A 66 -7.03 12.36 -3.47
C PRO A 66 -7.93 13.21 -2.58
N LEU A 67 -9.04 12.63 -2.15
CA LEU A 67 -9.93 13.13 -1.12
C LEU A 67 -9.87 12.18 0.08
N SER A 68 -9.56 12.71 1.26
CA SER A 68 -9.60 11.99 2.53
C SER A 68 -10.59 12.66 3.47
N LEU A 69 -11.56 11.91 3.93
CA LEU A 69 -12.55 12.33 4.92
C LEU A 69 -12.27 11.58 6.22
N LEU A 70 -12.22 12.29 7.33
CA LEU A 70 -12.11 11.74 8.67
C LEU A 70 -13.24 12.29 9.54
N THR A 71 -13.91 11.38 10.26
CA THR A 71 -14.79 11.75 11.36
C THR A 71 -14.40 10.95 12.58
N GLN A 72 -14.37 11.60 13.73
CA GLN A 72 -14.03 10.99 15.01
C GLN A 72 -14.91 11.55 16.11
N LEU A 73 -15.40 10.69 16.97
CA LEU A 73 -16.13 10.99 18.18
C LEU A 73 -15.37 10.42 19.35
N ASN A 74 -14.93 11.27 20.27
CA ASN A 74 -14.25 10.89 21.50
C ASN A 74 -15.13 11.25 22.67
N ALA A 75 -15.09 10.43 23.71
CA ALA A 75 -15.71 10.75 24.98
C ALA A 75 -14.74 10.38 26.11
N GLU A 76 -14.84 11.13 27.21
CA GLU A 76 -14.01 10.96 28.39
C GLU A 76 -14.90 10.94 29.64
N SER A 77 -14.58 10.02 30.54
CA SER A 77 -15.23 9.89 31.84
C SER A 77 -14.19 9.89 32.95
N LEU A 78 -14.34 10.78 33.91
CA LEU A 78 -13.48 10.93 35.06
C LEU A 78 -14.26 10.53 36.31
N PHE A 79 -13.70 9.62 37.11
CA PHE A 79 -14.29 9.29 38.38
C PHE A 79 -13.26 8.80 39.38
N GLU A 80 -13.56 8.88 40.66
CA GLU A 80 -12.70 8.42 41.71
C GLU A 80 -13.38 7.30 42.48
N THR A 81 -12.64 6.25 42.74
CA THR A 81 -12.97 5.24 43.72
C THR A 81 -12.06 5.44 44.95
N ARG A 82 -12.34 4.72 46.06
CA ARG A 82 -11.69 4.92 47.36
C ARG A 82 -10.18 5.14 47.34
N SER A 83 -9.45 4.56 46.36
CA SER A 83 -8.02 4.59 46.30
C SER A 83 -7.47 4.92 44.90
N PHE A 84 -8.32 4.98 43.91
CA PHE A 84 -7.90 5.14 42.51
C PHE A 84 -8.63 6.28 41.84
N ARG A 85 -7.89 7.03 41.00
CA ARG A 85 -8.44 7.95 40.02
C ARG A 85 -8.52 7.25 38.67
N HIS A 86 -9.67 7.29 38.06
CA HIS A 86 -9.99 6.67 36.79
C HIS A 86 -10.20 7.75 35.74
N LYS A 87 -9.62 7.58 34.58
CA LYS A 87 -9.91 8.32 33.38
C LYS A 87 -10.17 7.30 32.27
N VAL A 88 -11.40 7.19 31.82
CA VAL A 88 -11.77 6.31 30.71
C VAL A 88 -11.99 7.15 29.47
N ILE A 89 -11.24 6.82 28.43
CA ILE A 89 -11.34 7.45 27.11
C ILE A 89 -11.88 6.40 26.15
N TYR A 90 -12.92 6.74 25.40
CA TYR A 90 -13.49 5.83 24.40
C TYR A 90 -13.98 6.61 23.18
N GLY A 91 -14.01 5.95 22.04
CA GLY A 91 -14.42 6.66 20.85
C GLY A 91 -14.60 5.78 19.63
N LEU A 92 -15.09 6.44 18.59
CA LEU A 92 -15.29 5.89 17.26
C LEU A 92 -14.56 6.77 16.26
N SER A 93 -13.98 6.16 15.24
CA SER A 93 -13.41 6.90 14.12
C SER A 93 -13.77 6.23 12.79
N TRP A 94 -13.96 7.04 11.76
CA TRP A 94 -14.18 6.58 10.41
C TRP A 94 -13.39 7.44 9.44
N LYS A 95 -12.61 6.78 8.59
CA LYS A 95 -11.81 7.41 7.55
C LYS A 95 -12.19 6.85 6.20
N ARG A 96 -12.40 7.72 5.22
CA ARG A 96 -12.65 7.33 3.83
C ARG A 96 -11.68 8.06 2.90
N THR A 97 -11.05 7.32 2.00
CA THR A 97 -10.12 7.86 1.02
C THR A 97 -10.50 7.42 -0.39
N LYS A 98 -10.37 8.31 -1.36
CA LYS A 98 -10.58 8.06 -2.79
C LYS A 98 -9.72 9.00 -3.61
N ASN A 99 -9.05 8.48 -4.63
CA ASN A 99 -8.41 9.30 -5.64
C ASN A 99 -9.37 9.48 -6.83
N TYR A 100 -9.70 10.73 -7.14
CA TYR A 100 -10.60 11.12 -8.23
C TYR A 100 -9.85 11.59 -9.48
N GLY A 101 -8.52 11.58 -9.48
CA GLY A 101 -7.69 11.94 -10.61
C GLY A 101 -7.81 10.96 -11.77
N GLU A 102 -7.42 11.40 -12.95
CA GLU A 102 -7.38 10.56 -14.16
C GLU A 102 -6.29 9.48 -14.08
N GLY A 103 -5.30 9.65 -13.16
CA GLY A 103 -4.17 8.72 -13.04
C GLY A 103 -3.12 8.95 -14.11
N VAL A 104 -2.50 7.87 -14.57
CA VAL A 104 -1.47 7.93 -15.60
C VAL A 104 -2.12 8.00 -16.97
N MET A 105 -1.83 9.08 -17.70
CA MET A 105 -2.29 9.33 -19.06
C MET A 105 -1.09 9.34 -20.00
N VAL A 106 -1.06 8.43 -20.95
CA VAL A 106 -0.01 8.30 -21.96
C VAL A 106 -0.61 8.17 -23.36
N ASP A 107 0.10 8.70 -24.33
CA ASP A 107 -0.15 8.40 -25.73
C ASP A 107 0.63 7.12 -26.12
N MET A 108 -0.10 6.01 -26.28
CA MET A 108 0.51 4.71 -26.59
C MET A 108 1.22 4.71 -27.97
N THR A 109 0.89 5.65 -28.86
CA THR A 109 1.57 5.82 -30.13
C THR A 109 2.87 6.60 -30.01
N ARG A 110 3.10 7.24 -28.87
CA ARG A 110 4.30 8.03 -28.54
C ARG A 110 4.71 7.85 -27.07
N PRO A 111 5.01 6.61 -26.63
CA PRO A 111 5.27 6.31 -25.23
C PRO A 111 6.53 7.03 -24.72
N PRO A 112 6.57 7.43 -23.42
CA PRO A 112 7.72 8.14 -22.85
C PRO A 112 8.97 7.28 -22.71
N TYR A 113 8.80 5.96 -22.63
CA TYR A 113 9.87 4.98 -22.42
C TYR A 113 9.71 3.79 -23.38
N PRO A 114 10.04 3.95 -24.67
CA PRO A 114 9.89 2.88 -25.64
C PRO A 114 10.78 1.69 -25.29
N GLY A 115 10.26 0.47 -25.44
CA GLY A 115 10.98 -0.76 -25.10
C GLY A 115 10.97 -1.12 -23.61
N ASN A 116 10.42 -0.26 -22.76
CA ASN A 116 10.15 -0.54 -21.36
C ASN A 116 8.63 -0.73 -21.13
N ASN A 117 8.23 -1.64 -20.23
CA ASN A 117 6.82 -1.86 -19.90
C ASN A 117 6.27 -0.78 -18.95
N GLU A 118 7.11 0.12 -18.46
CA GLU A 118 6.70 1.20 -17.58
C GLU A 118 6.03 2.34 -18.37
N TYR A 119 4.87 2.78 -17.92
CA TYR A 119 4.09 3.87 -18.54
C TYR A 119 3.77 3.69 -20.04
N VAL A 120 3.58 2.46 -20.46
CA VAL A 120 3.19 2.16 -21.84
C VAL A 120 1.68 2.24 -22.03
N ARG A 121 0.92 2.09 -20.94
CA ARG A 121 -0.54 2.09 -20.94
C ARG A 121 -1.10 3.05 -19.89
N PRO A 122 -2.28 3.64 -20.15
CA PRO A 122 -2.96 4.46 -19.15
C PRO A 122 -3.36 3.63 -17.92
N VAL A 123 -3.24 4.24 -16.74
CA VAL A 123 -3.64 3.64 -15.44
C VAL A 123 -4.61 4.59 -14.74
N PRO A 124 -5.94 4.36 -14.86
CA PRO A 124 -6.92 5.28 -14.32
C PRO A 124 -7.13 5.08 -12.81
N ASN A 125 -6.95 6.14 -12.01
CA ASN A 125 -7.24 6.14 -10.57
C ASN A 125 -8.73 5.96 -10.26
N ARG A 126 -9.62 6.36 -11.18
CA ARG A 126 -11.08 6.28 -11.00
C ARG A 126 -11.58 4.84 -10.83
N SER A 127 -10.89 3.87 -11.42
CA SER A 127 -11.23 2.45 -11.32
C SER A 127 -10.97 1.88 -9.92
N ILE A 128 -10.09 2.49 -9.12
CA ILE A 128 -9.78 2.04 -7.76
C ILE A 128 -10.93 2.44 -6.82
N PRO A 129 -11.59 1.50 -6.11
CA PRO A 129 -12.67 1.81 -5.20
C PRO A 129 -12.25 2.71 -4.04
N ALA A 130 -13.20 3.45 -3.47
CA ALA A 130 -12.96 4.17 -2.23
C ALA A 130 -12.70 3.19 -1.09
N LEU A 131 -11.66 3.42 -0.30
CA LEU A 131 -11.36 2.65 0.89
C LEU A 131 -11.94 3.35 2.12
N SER A 132 -12.66 2.60 2.96
CA SER A 132 -13.16 3.07 4.25
C SER A 132 -12.58 2.21 5.37
N VAL A 133 -12.13 2.86 6.43
CA VAL A 133 -11.61 2.22 7.65
C VAL A 133 -12.36 2.79 8.83
N GLY A 134 -13.01 1.92 9.61
CA GLY A 134 -13.64 2.28 10.87
C GLY A 134 -12.85 1.72 12.04
N ALA A 135 -12.87 2.43 13.16
CA ALA A 135 -12.34 1.92 14.40
C ALA A 135 -13.18 2.33 15.60
N ALA A 136 -13.20 1.46 16.62
CA ALA A 136 -13.72 1.72 17.94
C ALA A 136 -12.62 1.45 18.96
N TYR A 137 -12.55 2.22 20.03
CA TYR A 137 -11.53 2.04 21.05
C TYR A 137 -12.02 2.45 22.43
N ALA A 138 -11.41 1.84 23.42
CA ALA A 138 -11.56 2.22 24.83
C ALA A 138 -10.20 2.05 25.53
N GLU A 139 -9.85 3.02 26.37
CA GLU A 139 -8.64 3.03 27.18
C GLU A 139 -8.97 3.54 28.58
N GLU A 140 -8.47 2.86 29.60
CA GLU A 140 -8.53 3.27 30.98
C GLU A 140 -7.14 3.69 31.43
N GLN A 141 -7.06 4.88 32.03
CA GLN A 141 -5.92 5.37 32.79
C GLN A 141 -6.27 5.32 34.28
N LEU A 142 -5.56 4.47 34.99
CA LEU A 142 -5.75 4.24 36.41
C LEU A 142 -4.55 4.81 37.17
N LYS A 143 -4.79 5.69 38.17
CA LYS A 143 -3.73 6.26 39.01
C LYS A 143 -4.05 6.02 40.46
N HIS A 144 -3.02 5.57 41.19
CA HIS A 144 -3.03 5.44 42.64
C HIS A 144 -1.78 6.11 43.20
N SER A 145 -1.95 6.91 44.24
CA SER A 145 -0.82 7.54 44.93
C SER A 145 -1.06 7.45 46.42
N ASN A 146 -0.06 6.99 47.14
CA ASN A 146 -0.01 6.98 48.60
C ASN A 146 1.40 7.33 49.09
N ARG A 147 1.62 7.33 50.40
CA ARG A 147 2.92 7.69 50.99
C ARG A 147 4.08 6.74 50.64
N TRP A 148 3.76 5.54 50.11
CA TRP A 148 4.73 4.47 49.87
C TRP A 148 5.08 4.31 48.40
N PHE A 149 4.09 4.44 47.50
CA PHE A 149 4.29 4.27 46.09
C PHE A 149 3.26 5.03 45.27
N ASP A 150 3.61 5.33 44.03
CA ASP A 150 2.74 5.79 42.98
C ASP A 150 2.62 4.68 41.94
N PHE A 151 1.39 4.39 41.53
CA PHE A 151 1.08 3.42 40.50
C PHE A 151 0.26 4.07 39.41
N GLU A 152 0.65 3.82 38.17
CA GLU A 152 -0.08 4.24 36.99
C GLU A 152 -0.25 3.06 36.04
N LEU A 153 -1.48 2.85 35.53
CA LEU A 153 -1.79 1.84 34.54
C LEU A 153 -2.58 2.52 33.42
N ASN A 154 -2.14 2.33 32.18
CA ASN A 154 -2.90 2.67 30.99
C ASN A 154 -3.18 1.37 30.24
N ALA A 155 -4.45 0.93 30.17
CA ALA A 155 -4.87 -0.28 29.51
C ALA A 155 -5.97 0.03 28.51
N GLY A 156 -5.80 -0.40 27.27
CA GLY A 156 -6.76 -0.11 26.21
C GLY A 156 -6.81 -1.17 25.13
N VAL A 157 -7.87 -1.09 24.34
CA VAL A 157 -8.06 -1.91 23.16
C VAL A 157 -8.65 -1.07 22.05
N ARG A 158 -8.14 -1.27 20.84
CA ARG A 158 -8.69 -0.71 19.60
C ARG A 158 -9.13 -1.84 18.70
N PHE A 159 -10.29 -1.65 18.11
CA PHE A 159 -10.86 -2.52 17.08
C PHE A 159 -10.86 -1.76 15.77
N THR A 160 -10.22 -2.29 14.75
CA THR A 160 -10.10 -1.66 13.43
C THR A 160 -10.65 -2.59 12.36
N GLN A 161 -11.42 -2.06 11.42
CA GLN A 161 -11.98 -2.83 10.31
C GLN A 161 -11.96 -2.03 9.01
N MET A 162 -11.62 -2.70 7.92
CA MET A 162 -11.73 -2.17 6.56
C MET A 162 -13.12 -2.48 5.98
N PHE A 163 -13.71 -1.49 5.36
CA PHE A 163 -15.01 -1.58 4.69
C PHE A 163 -14.84 -1.35 3.18
N ASN A 164 -15.85 -1.71 2.41
CA ASN A 164 -15.89 -1.54 0.95
C ASN A 164 -14.82 -2.32 0.18
N LEU A 165 -14.30 -3.39 0.78
CA LEU A 165 -13.42 -4.33 0.10
C LEU A 165 -14.23 -5.41 -0.61
N ASP A 166 -13.70 -5.87 -1.74
CA ASP A 166 -14.20 -7.06 -2.43
C ASP A 166 -14.23 -8.26 -1.47
N THR A 167 -15.21 -9.15 -1.66
CA THR A 167 -15.39 -10.37 -0.86
C THR A 167 -14.20 -11.32 -0.91
N LYS A 168 -13.39 -11.24 -1.96
CA LYS A 168 -12.16 -12.02 -2.12
C LYS A 168 -11.11 -11.73 -1.02
N TYR A 169 -11.09 -10.54 -0.42
CA TYR A 169 -10.16 -10.15 0.65
C TYR A 169 -10.66 -10.56 2.03
N THR A 170 -10.82 -11.85 2.26
CA THR A 170 -11.42 -12.38 3.50
C THR A 170 -10.67 -11.98 4.77
N GLU A 171 -9.33 -11.96 4.73
CA GLU A 171 -8.49 -11.64 5.89
C GLU A 171 -8.48 -10.13 6.22
N LEU A 172 -8.48 -9.27 5.22
CA LEU A 172 -8.51 -7.82 5.42
C LEU A 172 -9.88 -7.32 5.92
N ARG A 173 -10.95 -8.06 5.65
CA ARG A 173 -12.31 -7.75 6.13
C ARG A 173 -12.56 -8.15 7.58
N LYS A 174 -11.66 -8.93 8.19
CA LYS A 174 -11.76 -9.31 9.60
C LYS A 174 -11.51 -8.13 10.51
N LEU A 175 -12.19 -8.13 11.64
CA LEU A 175 -11.95 -7.18 12.72
C LEU A 175 -10.54 -7.40 13.28
N GLN A 176 -9.75 -6.33 13.31
CA GLN A 176 -8.40 -6.32 13.89
C GLN A 176 -8.52 -5.85 15.35
N VAL A 177 -7.83 -6.54 16.26
CA VAL A 177 -7.81 -6.22 17.69
C VAL A 177 -6.42 -5.80 18.07
N GLU A 178 -6.30 -4.63 18.71
CA GLU A 178 -5.04 -3.94 19.02
C GLU A 178 -5.01 -3.59 20.52
N PRO A 179 -4.67 -4.54 21.40
CA PRO A 179 -4.52 -4.28 22.82
C PRO A 179 -3.23 -3.52 23.12
N ARG A 180 -3.29 -2.67 24.16
CA ARG A 180 -2.11 -2.02 24.73
C ARG A 180 -2.22 -1.94 26.25
N ILE A 181 -1.10 -2.10 26.92
CA ILE A 181 -0.98 -1.97 28.38
C ILE A 181 0.35 -1.30 28.66
N ASN A 182 0.31 -0.21 29.44
CA ASN A 182 1.50 0.41 29.99
C ASN A 182 1.28 0.57 31.50
N ALA A 183 2.27 0.16 32.29
CA ALA A 183 2.23 0.26 33.73
C ALA A 183 3.51 0.91 34.24
N ALA A 184 3.40 1.73 35.26
CA ALA A 184 4.52 2.30 36.00
C ALA A 184 4.27 2.20 37.50
N LEU A 185 5.32 1.83 38.21
CA LEU A 185 5.35 1.77 39.67
C LEU A 185 6.56 2.55 40.15
N SER A 186 6.36 3.61 40.91
CA SER A 186 7.44 4.38 41.53
C SER A 186 7.33 4.37 43.04
N PHE A 187 8.47 4.29 43.69
CA PHE A 187 8.59 4.35 45.13
C PHE A 187 9.96 4.88 45.56
N ASN A 188 10.01 5.43 46.75
CA ASN A 188 11.23 5.94 47.36
C ASN A 188 11.72 4.98 48.44
N ILE A 189 13.05 4.79 48.51
CA ILE A 189 13.72 4.09 49.58
C ILE A 189 14.46 5.14 50.37
N ASP A 190 14.06 5.32 51.64
CA ASP A 190 14.77 6.26 52.54
C ASP A 190 16.07 5.64 53.04
N LEU A 191 17.14 6.38 52.87
CA LEU A 191 18.50 5.99 53.27
C LEU A 191 18.96 6.78 54.50
N ALA A 192 20.01 6.33 55.14
CA ALA A 192 20.60 7.03 56.27
C ALA A 192 21.07 8.44 55.87
N GLY A 193 20.91 9.41 56.81
CA GLY A 193 21.31 10.79 56.59
C GLY A 193 20.29 11.65 55.81
N GLY A 194 19.00 11.23 55.76
CA GLY A 194 17.92 11.98 55.11
C GLY A 194 17.96 11.94 53.59
N LYS A 195 18.71 11.03 53.02
CA LYS A 195 18.79 10.81 51.58
C LYS A 195 17.70 9.86 51.13
N SER A 196 17.32 9.95 49.87
CA SER A 196 16.27 9.13 49.26
C SER A 196 16.72 8.60 47.91
N LEU A 197 16.43 7.33 47.66
CA LEU A 197 16.61 6.67 46.37
C LEU A 197 15.25 6.47 45.74
N ARG A 198 14.99 7.18 44.64
CA ARG A 198 13.76 7.03 43.88
C ARG A 198 13.93 5.91 42.87
N ASN A 199 12.96 4.99 42.81
CA ASN A 199 12.91 3.91 41.85
C ASN A 199 11.62 4.02 41.05
N MET A 200 11.69 3.73 39.74
CA MET A 200 10.51 3.58 38.89
C MET A 200 10.69 2.36 37.98
N PHE A 201 9.75 1.43 38.04
CA PHE A 201 9.65 0.30 37.12
C PHE A 201 8.57 0.62 36.11
N ARG A 202 8.88 0.35 34.84
CA ARG A 202 7.97 0.55 33.71
C ARG A 202 7.78 -0.76 32.96
N PHE A 203 6.56 -1.01 32.54
CA PHE A 203 6.22 -2.13 31.67
C PHE A 203 5.33 -1.63 30.55
N GLY A 204 5.59 -2.07 29.31
CA GLY A 204 4.81 -1.78 28.13
C GLY A 204 4.53 -3.05 27.32
N PHE A 205 3.31 -3.21 26.90
CA PHE A 205 2.87 -4.18 25.90
C PHE A 205 1.95 -3.49 24.92
N GLY A 206 2.17 -3.71 23.63
CA GLY A 206 1.29 -3.20 22.60
C GLY A 206 1.28 -4.08 21.36
N GLN A 207 0.11 -4.18 20.76
CA GLN A 207 -0.09 -4.81 19.47
C GLN A 207 -0.73 -3.81 18.51
N GLU A 208 -0.15 -3.67 17.33
CA GLU A 208 -0.60 -2.77 16.27
C GLU A 208 -0.74 -3.55 14.96
N ASN A 209 -1.80 -3.28 14.20
CA ASN A 209 -2.00 -3.87 12.89
C ASN A 209 -1.88 -2.80 11.81
N LYS A 210 -0.85 -2.90 10.96
CA LYS A 210 -0.70 -2.05 9.79
C LYS A 210 -1.47 -2.64 8.62
N LEU A 211 -2.46 -1.90 8.14
CA LEU A 211 -3.24 -2.28 6.97
C LEU A 211 -2.44 -2.06 5.69
N PRO A 212 -2.64 -2.88 4.64
CA PRO A 212 -2.01 -2.66 3.34
C PRO A 212 -2.50 -1.36 2.69
N THR A 213 -1.64 -0.74 1.90
CA THR A 213 -2.00 0.41 1.07
C THR A 213 -2.85 -0.02 -0.12
N LEU A 214 -3.47 0.95 -0.80
CA LEU A 214 -4.29 0.69 -1.98
C LEU A 214 -3.50 -0.01 -3.09
N ASP A 215 -2.21 0.27 -3.24
CA ASP A 215 -1.35 -0.33 -4.27
C ASP A 215 -1.16 -1.84 -4.07
N TYR A 216 -1.16 -2.32 -2.81
CA TYR A 216 -1.15 -3.76 -2.52
C TYR A 216 -2.53 -4.41 -2.72
N ILE A 217 -3.62 -3.68 -2.45
CA ILE A 217 -4.99 -4.20 -2.58
C ILE A 217 -5.44 -4.20 -4.04
N TYR A 218 -5.10 -3.15 -4.77
CA TYR A 218 -5.47 -2.92 -6.17
C TYR A 218 -4.22 -2.62 -7.01
N PRO A 219 -3.30 -3.61 -7.17
CA PRO A 219 -2.12 -3.42 -8.00
C PRO A 219 -2.51 -3.24 -9.47
N ASP A 220 -1.69 -2.52 -10.19
CA ASP A 220 -1.84 -2.37 -11.63
C ASP A 220 -1.65 -3.72 -12.34
N ARG A 221 -2.37 -3.88 -13.45
CA ARG A 221 -2.18 -5.04 -14.32
C ARG A 221 -0.79 -5.03 -14.93
N VAL A 222 -0.15 -6.18 -14.99
CA VAL A 222 1.14 -6.34 -15.65
C VAL A 222 0.92 -6.81 -17.09
N TYR A 223 1.35 -5.99 -18.03
CA TYR A 223 1.29 -6.29 -19.45
C TYR A 223 2.63 -6.84 -19.93
N LYS A 224 2.60 -7.92 -20.69
CA LYS A 224 3.76 -8.49 -21.34
C LYS A 224 3.50 -8.68 -22.81
N ASP A 225 4.27 -7.95 -23.61
CA ASP A 225 4.14 -7.91 -25.04
C ASP A 225 5.23 -8.76 -25.70
N MET A 226 4.82 -9.60 -26.65
CA MET A 226 5.70 -10.43 -27.45
C MET A 226 5.47 -10.13 -28.93
N ILE A 227 6.55 -9.96 -29.66
CA ILE A 227 6.48 -9.75 -31.09
C ILE A 227 6.18 -11.07 -31.78
N VAL A 228 5.06 -11.14 -32.46
CA VAL A 228 4.59 -12.31 -33.19
C VAL A 228 5.00 -12.24 -34.67
N LEU A 229 4.91 -11.06 -35.26
CA LEU A 229 5.38 -10.74 -36.60
C LEU A 229 6.12 -9.41 -36.57
N ASN A 230 7.26 -9.34 -37.20
CA ASN A 230 8.03 -8.10 -37.36
C ASN A 230 8.50 -7.97 -38.82
N ALA A 231 7.61 -7.46 -39.66
CA ALA A 231 7.89 -7.20 -41.07
C ALA A 231 8.20 -5.70 -41.25
N TYR A 232 9.41 -5.32 -40.88
CA TYR A 232 9.91 -3.94 -41.05
C TYR A 232 10.92 -3.86 -42.21
N THR A 233 10.72 -2.90 -43.10
CA THR A 233 11.64 -2.63 -44.24
C THR A 233 12.41 -1.32 -44.02
N LYS A 234 11.69 -0.22 -43.96
CA LYS A 234 12.21 1.13 -43.76
C LYS A 234 11.12 1.99 -43.08
N GLN A 235 11.52 3.13 -42.57
CA GLN A 235 10.55 4.07 -42.01
C GLN A 235 9.53 4.49 -43.06
N ASP A 236 8.27 4.62 -42.65
CA ASP A 236 7.13 5.05 -43.49
C ASP A 236 6.81 4.14 -44.70
N ASP A 237 7.32 2.89 -44.67
CA ASP A 237 6.96 1.92 -45.70
C ASP A 237 5.53 1.40 -45.47
N PRO A 238 4.62 1.50 -46.46
CA PRO A 238 3.23 1.01 -46.31
C PRO A 238 3.14 -0.51 -46.14
N PHE A 239 4.20 -1.26 -46.42
CA PHE A 239 4.26 -2.70 -46.24
C PHE A 239 4.75 -3.12 -44.86
N ASN A 240 5.18 -2.18 -44.01
CA ASN A 240 5.53 -2.49 -42.64
C ASN A 240 4.33 -3.09 -41.90
N HIS A 241 4.53 -4.23 -41.25
CA HIS A 241 3.49 -4.92 -40.52
C HIS A 241 4.05 -5.49 -39.23
N LEU A 242 3.45 -5.07 -38.12
CA LEU A 242 3.80 -5.52 -36.79
C LEU A 242 2.57 -6.19 -36.16
N ILE A 243 2.73 -7.43 -35.72
CA ILE A 243 1.73 -8.11 -34.87
C ILE A 243 2.39 -8.39 -33.52
N THR A 244 1.72 -8.03 -32.45
CA THR A 244 2.13 -8.32 -31.08
C THR A 244 1.08 -9.21 -30.40
N TYR A 245 1.54 -10.09 -29.52
CA TYR A 245 0.67 -10.80 -28.59
C TYR A 245 0.88 -10.20 -27.20
N THR A 246 -0.16 -9.70 -26.61
CA THR A 246 -0.15 -9.16 -25.24
C THR A 246 -0.71 -10.20 -24.29
N LYS A 247 0.07 -10.55 -23.26
CA LYS A 247 -0.38 -11.32 -22.09
C LYS A 247 -0.62 -10.35 -20.93
N ILE A 248 -1.77 -10.49 -20.28
CA ILE A 248 -2.13 -9.66 -19.11
C ILE A 248 -2.10 -10.55 -17.86
N TYR A 249 -1.41 -10.09 -16.83
CA TYR A 249 -1.38 -10.74 -15.54
C TYR A 249 -2.15 -9.90 -14.51
N ASP A 250 -3.11 -10.54 -13.85
CA ASP A 250 -3.70 -10.04 -12.62
C ASP A 250 -2.78 -10.45 -11.46
N VAL A 251 -2.08 -9.49 -10.90
CA VAL A 251 -1.13 -9.69 -9.79
C VAL A 251 -1.78 -9.44 -8.42
N THR A 252 -3.11 -9.44 -8.37
CA THR A 252 -3.87 -9.27 -7.14
C THR A 252 -3.62 -10.44 -6.18
N ASN A 253 -3.20 -10.13 -4.95
CA ASN A 253 -3.08 -11.13 -3.88
C ASN A 253 -4.34 -11.14 -2.99
N ASN A 254 -5.19 -12.14 -3.18
CA ASN A 254 -6.42 -12.30 -2.40
C ASN A 254 -6.17 -12.75 -0.94
N SER A 255 -4.94 -13.20 -0.63
CA SER A 255 -4.54 -13.68 0.70
C SER A 255 -3.85 -12.62 1.54
N LEU A 256 -3.89 -11.34 1.12
CA LEU A 256 -3.34 -10.23 1.87
C LEU A 256 -3.88 -10.20 3.31
N ARG A 257 -2.98 -9.99 4.26
CA ARG A 257 -3.28 -9.88 5.70
C ARG A 257 -2.67 -8.60 6.25
N PRO A 258 -3.24 -7.99 7.30
CA PRO A 258 -2.58 -6.90 8.00
C PRO A 258 -1.22 -7.34 8.55
N ASN A 259 -0.23 -6.48 8.49
CA ASN A 259 1.02 -6.68 9.21
C ASN A 259 0.74 -6.45 10.70
N ARG A 260 1.10 -7.41 11.54
CA ARG A 260 0.95 -7.34 12.99
C ARG A 260 2.31 -7.07 13.63
N ASN A 261 2.39 -5.99 14.36
CA ASN A 261 3.57 -5.62 15.13
C ASN A 261 3.27 -5.74 16.62
N THR A 262 4.08 -6.51 17.35
CA THR A 262 3.93 -6.74 18.79
C THR A 262 5.18 -6.22 19.49
N LYS A 263 4.97 -5.34 20.47
CA LYS A 263 6.03 -4.68 21.25
C LYS A 263 5.92 -5.03 22.72
N TYR A 264 7.06 -5.29 23.33
CA TYR A 264 7.24 -5.50 24.77
C TYR A 264 8.34 -4.56 25.22
N GLU A 265 8.11 -3.89 26.33
CA GLU A 265 9.08 -3.01 26.98
C GLU A 265 9.11 -3.26 28.48
N ALA A 266 10.29 -3.26 29.08
CA ALA A 266 10.49 -3.22 30.51
C ALA A 266 11.59 -2.21 30.83
N GLY A 267 11.34 -1.32 31.77
CA GLY A 267 12.29 -0.28 32.16
C GLY A 267 12.44 -0.19 33.65
N TRP A 268 13.63 0.25 34.08
CA TRP A 268 13.95 0.58 35.45
C TRP A 268 14.73 1.89 35.47
N ASP A 269 14.18 2.87 36.17
CA ASP A 269 14.80 4.18 36.38
C ASP A 269 15.13 4.35 37.86
N VAL A 270 16.33 4.84 38.15
CA VAL A 270 16.80 5.12 39.51
C VAL A 270 17.33 6.54 39.56
N GLU A 271 16.95 7.27 40.59
CA GLU A 271 17.43 8.61 40.84
C GLU A 271 17.97 8.72 42.29
N TYR A 272 19.18 9.26 42.44
CA TYR A 272 19.85 9.45 43.69
C TYR A 272 20.68 10.75 43.66
N GLU A 273 20.34 11.72 44.50
CA GLU A 273 21.11 12.99 44.71
C GLU A 273 21.48 13.72 43.38
N GLY A 274 20.59 13.77 42.42
CA GLY A 274 20.83 14.40 41.12
C GLY A 274 21.52 13.51 40.10
N TYR A 275 21.88 12.29 40.44
CA TYR A 275 22.32 11.26 39.49
C TYR A 275 21.12 10.41 39.07
N SER A 276 21.02 10.11 37.79
CA SER A 276 19.98 9.24 37.26
C SER A 276 20.55 8.13 36.40
N LEU A 277 19.97 6.94 36.51
CA LEU A 277 20.24 5.78 35.66
C LEU A 277 18.92 5.29 35.10
N SER A 278 18.87 5.09 33.79
CA SER A 278 17.71 4.51 33.11
C SER A 278 18.16 3.30 32.31
N LEU A 279 17.51 2.15 32.57
CA LEU A 279 17.71 0.92 31.82
C LEU A 279 16.39 0.55 31.15
N THR A 280 16.44 0.28 29.86
CA THR A 280 15.27 -0.14 29.10
C THR A 280 15.59 -1.37 28.27
N PHE A 281 14.75 -2.39 28.38
CA PHE A 281 14.76 -3.58 27.56
C PHE A 281 13.53 -3.56 26.68
N PHE A 282 13.69 -3.77 25.38
CA PHE A 282 12.56 -3.86 24.46
C PHE A 282 12.72 -5.05 23.52
N LYS A 283 11.59 -5.59 23.11
CA LYS A 283 11.47 -6.60 22.05
C LYS A 283 10.33 -6.21 21.14
N GLU A 284 10.63 -6.14 19.85
CA GLU A 284 9.64 -5.92 18.81
C GLU A 284 9.64 -7.12 17.87
N HIS A 285 8.43 -7.56 17.51
CA HIS A 285 8.24 -8.63 16.55
C HIS A 285 7.20 -8.18 15.53
N SER A 286 7.62 -8.12 14.28
CA SER A 286 6.74 -7.85 13.14
C SER A 286 6.44 -9.17 12.44
N ASP A 287 5.18 -9.53 12.42
CA ASP A 287 4.66 -10.72 11.74
C ASP A 287 4.00 -10.26 10.44
N ARG A 288 4.46 -10.75 9.29
CA ARG A 288 3.90 -10.44 7.98
C ARG A 288 4.16 -9.01 7.48
N GLY A 289 5.32 -8.76 6.89
CA GLY A 289 5.59 -7.53 6.12
C GLY A 289 4.91 -7.55 4.73
N PHE A 290 4.74 -6.36 4.13
CA PHE A 290 4.32 -6.24 2.72
C PHE A 290 5.56 -6.17 1.85
N GLU A 291 5.65 -7.08 0.87
CA GLU A 291 6.76 -7.16 -0.07
C GLU A 291 6.23 -7.51 -1.46
N SER A 292 6.88 -6.99 -2.49
CA SER A 292 6.64 -7.40 -3.87
C SER A 292 7.64 -8.48 -4.24
N VAL A 293 7.13 -9.67 -4.57
CA VAL A 293 7.94 -10.81 -4.99
C VAL A 293 7.82 -10.97 -6.50
N ALA A 294 8.98 -11.12 -7.17
CA ALA A 294 9.01 -11.45 -8.58
C ALA A 294 8.84 -12.96 -8.78
N GLU A 295 7.88 -13.34 -9.60
CA GLU A 295 7.65 -14.73 -9.97
C GLU A 295 7.84 -14.94 -11.46
N TYR A 296 8.46 -16.08 -11.84
CA TYR A 296 8.65 -16.47 -13.23
C TYR A 296 7.46 -17.28 -13.73
N SER A 297 6.78 -16.74 -14.74
CA SER A 297 5.69 -17.44 -15.40
C SER A 297 6.01 -17.72 -16.86
N PRO A 298 5.94 -18.98 -17.33
CA PRO A 298 6.20 -19.29 -18.73
C PRO A 298 5.01 -18.89 -19.59
N VAL A 299 5.27 -18.17 -20.68
CA VAL A 299 4.26 -17.85 -21.69
C VAL A 299 4.51 -18.64 -22.97
N ARG A 300 3.45 -19.23 -23.48
CA ARG A 300 3.46 -19.85 -24.81
C ARG A 300 2.74 -18.95 -25.79
N TYR A 301 3.38 -18.59 -26.86
CA TYR A 301 2.79 -17.83 -27.94
C TYR A 301 3.23 -18.36 -29.31
N THR A 302 2.51 -18.00 -30.35
CA THR A 302 2.78 -18.44 -31.73
C THR A 302 3.44 -17.30 -32.48
N ARG A 303 4.49 -17.59 -33.21
CA ARG A 303 5.18 -16.62 -34.09
C ARG A 303 4.90 -16.93 -35.55
N TYR A 304 4.73 -15.90 -36.36
CA TYR A 304 4.65 -16.03 -37.80
C TYR A 304 6.05 -16.09 -38.43
N VAL A 305 6.25 -17.06 -39.32
CA VAL A 305 7.48 -17.21 -40.07
C VAL A 305 7.18 -17.56 -41.51
N ASP A 306 8.07 -17.17 -42.41
CA ASP A 306 7.99 -17.61 -43.81
C ASP A 306 8.18 -19.13 -43.87
N PRO A 307 7.35 -19.84 -44.66
CA PRO A 307 7.44 -21.29 -44.75
C PRO A 307 8.73 -21.79 -45.44
N ILE A 308 9.44 -20.94 -46.18
CA ILE A 308 10.63 -21.30 -46.95
C ILE A 308 11.89 -21.16 -46.10
N ASP A 309 12.08 -20.00 -45.47
CA ASP A 309 13.34 -19.66 -44.82
C ASP A 309 13.17 -19.45 -43.27
N GLY A 310 11.94 -19.53 -42.77
CA GLY A 310 11.65 -19.34 -41.36
C GLY A 310 11.75 -17.90 -40.87
N GLN A 311 11.90 -16.92 -41.78
CA GLN A 311 12.02 -15.50 -41.47
C GLN A 311 10.72 -14.74 -41.71
N PRO A 312 10.49 -13.57 -41.09
CA PRO A 312 9.38 -12.68 -41.42
C PRO A 312 9.44 -12.23 -42.88
N ILE A 313 8.27 -12.22 -43.54
CA ILE A 313 8.17 -11.71 -44.90
C ILE A 313 8.46 -10.20 -44.91
N VAL A 314 9.38 -9.77 -45.75
CA VAL A 314 9.82 -8.38 -45.87
C VAL A 314 9.39 -7.79 -47.20
N GLY A 315 9.05 -6.50 -47.23
CA GLY A 315 8.71 -5.77 -48.47
C GLY A 315 7.25 -5.90 -48.93
N ARG A 316 6.44 -6.66 -48.25
CA ARG A 316 4.98 -6.72 -48.46
C ARG A 316 4.25 -7.10 -47.18
N ARG A 317 2.97 -6.78 -47.09
CA ARG A 317 2.12 -7.27 -45.99
C ARG A 317 1.97 -8.79 -46.10
N PRO A 318 2.30 -9.55 -45.05
CA PRO A 318 2.13 -10.99 -45.07
C PRO A 318 0.64 -11.36 -45.06
N GLU A 319 0.23 -12.35 -45.82
CA GLU A 319 -1.09 -12.96 -45.83
C GLU A 319 -1.04 -14.31 -45.06
N LYS A 320 -2.20 -14.79 -44.63
CA LYS A 320 -2.25 -16.05 -43.85
C LYS A 320 -1.71 -17.24 -44.62
N GLU A 321 -1.90 -17.23 -45.95
CA GLU A 321 -1.44 -18.30 -46.84
C GLU A 321 0.09 -18.29 -47.03
N ASP A 322 0.73 -17.13 -46.80
CA ASP A 322 2.17 -16.94 -46.97
C ASP A 322 2.99 -17.35 -45.76
N MET A 323 2.36 -17.60 -44.62
CA MET A 323 3.07 -17.77 -43.36
C MET A 323 2.60 -18.98 -42.57
N TRP A 324 3.55 -19.60 -41.90
CA TRP A 324 3.29 -20.63 -40.92
C TRP A 324 3.37 -20.07 -39.52
N ARG A 325 2.50 -20.59 -38.63
CA ARG A 325 2.59 -20.31 -37.21
C ARG A 325 3.46 -21.34 -36.52
N THR A 326 4.57 -20.91 -35.96
CA THR A 326 5.47 -21.75 -35.21
C THR A 326 5.21 -21.54 -33.71
N ARG A 327 4.95 -22.63 -32.98
CA ARG A 327 4.93 -22.60 -31.51
C ARG A 327 6.34 -22.33 -31.00
N MET A 328 6.53 -21.17 -30.38
CA MET A 328 7.78 -20.91 -29.68
C MET A 328 7.88 -21.80 -28.43
N PRO A 329 9.03 -22.38 -28.17
CA PRO A 329 9.32 -22.98 -26.88
C PRO A 329 9.19 -21.90 -25.79
N ARG A 330 8.83 -22.32 -24.59
CA ARG A 330 8.56 -21.48 -23.42
C ARG A 330 9.53 -20.31 -23.30
N SER A 331 9.00 -19.09 -23.33
CA SER A 331 9.73 -17.92 -22.86
C SER A 331 9.39 -17.68 -21.37
N TRP A 332 10.40 -17.29 -20.59
CA TRP A 332 10.22 -16.96 -19.17
C TRP A 332 9.95 -15.46 -19.04
N ILE A 333 8.91 -15.12 -18.31
CA ILE A 333 8.52 -13.73 -18.07
C ILE A 333 8.48 -13.50 -16.57
N TRP A 334 9.00 -12.37 -16.16
CA TRP A 334 8.90 -11.89 -14.79
C TRP A 334 7.51 -11.31 -14.54
N THR A 335 6.83 -11.78 -13.51
CA THR A 335 5.65 -11.14 -12.94
C THR A 335 5.95 -10.83 -11.48
N SER A 336 5.56 -9.65 -11.00
CA SER A 336 5.66 -9.29 -9.60
C SER A 336 4.30 -9.43 -8.93
N TYR A 337 4.27 -10.05 -7.77
CA TYR A 337 3.10 -10.15 -6.92
C TYR A 337 3.34 -9.38 -5.62
N ALA A 338 2.29 -8.79 -5.07
CA ALA A 338 2.31 -8.30 -3.71
C ALA A 338 2.01 -9.47 -2.76
N THR A 339 2.95 -9.80 -1.88
CA THR A 339 2.77 -10.81 -0.82
C THR A 339 2.73 -10.13 0.54
N ALA A 340 1.93 -10.67 1.44
CA ALA A 340 1.85 -10.24 2.83
C ALA A 340 2.33 -11.37 3.75
#